data_4b0a3465effcb4ab9fccaa348d33af22
#
_entry.id   4b0a3465effcb4ab9fccaa348d33af22
#
_cell.length_a   1.000
_cell.length_b   1.000
_cell.length_c   1.000
_cell.angle_alpha   90.00
_cell.angle_beta   90.00
_cell.angle_gamma   90.00
#
_symmetry.space_group_name_H-M   'P 1'
#
loop_
_entity.id
_entity.type
_entity.pdbx_description
1 polymer ?
#
loop_
_entity_poly.entity_id
_entity_poly.type
_entity_poly.pdbx_seq_one_letter_code
_entity_poly.pdbx_strand_id
1 'polypeptide(L)'
;MPMDLPKPIADYVEANARLHVDGMLKPFLRDAVFIDNGKRFEGQAAIRQLFEQEVIPVKAIFTPDTVREEDGDVVVEGPAHGDFPGSPLRFTYRFTLENDAIKALEVTL
;
A
#
# COMPACT_ATOMS: atom_id res chain seq x y z
N MET A 1 -5.98 -11.28 -15.88
CA MET A 1 -4.61 -11.00 -16.32
C MET A 1 -3.87 -10.21 -15.27
N PRO A 2 -2.77 -10.72 -14.77
CA PRO A 2 -2.04 -9.98 -13.74
C PRO A 2 -1.42 -8.71 -14.32
N MET A 3 -1.38 -7.70 -13.51
CA MET A 3 -0.72 -6.45 -13.86
C MET A 3 0.78 -6.63 -13.72
N ASP A 4 1.52 -5.89 -14.52
CA ASP A 4 2.98 -5.92 -14.50
C ASP A 4 3.47 -4.88 -13.47
N LEU A 5 3.42 -5.24 -12.19
CA LEU A 5 3.84 -4.38 -11.10
C LEU A 5 5.30 -4.59 -10.75
N PRO A 6 6.04 -3.54 -10.39
CA PRO A 6 7.38 -3.72 -9.81
C PRO A 6 7.32 -4.67 -8.61
N LYS A 7 8.38 -5.45 -8.42
CA LYS A 7 8.39 -6.49 -7.41
C LYS A 7 7.98 -6.03 -6.01
N PRO A 8 8.53 -4.93 -5.46
CA PRO A 8 8.12 -4.53 -4.10
C PRO A 8 6.64 -4.18 -4.00
N ILE A 9 6.06 -3.62 -5.06
CA ILE A 9 4.63 -3.30 -5.07
C ILE A 9 3.81 -4.58 -5.18
N ALA A 10 4.22 -5.51 -6.05
CA ALA A 10 3.54 -6.80 -6.18
C ALA A 10 3.58 -7.57 -4.86
N ASP A 11 4.72 -7.54 -4.17
CA ASP A 11 4.87 -8.21 -2.88
C ASP A 11 3.93 -7.61 -1.84
N TYR A 12 3.82 -6.27 -1.82
CA TYR A 12 2.91 -5.60 -0.90
C TYR A 12 1.45 -5.99 -1.17
N VAL A 13 1.04 -5.94 -2.44
CA VAL A 13 -0.33 -6.26 -2.85
C VAL A 13 -0.67 -7.70 -2.48
N GLU A 14 0.24 -8.64 -2.75
CA GLU A 14 0.01 -10.04 -2.42
C GLU A 14 -0.12 -10.25 -0.91
N ALA A 15 0.78 -9.66 -0.13
CA ALA A 15 0.73 -9.78 1.33
C ALA A 15 -0.54 -9.15 1.89
N ASN A 16 -0.95 -8.01 1.34
CA ASN A 16 -2.20 -7.36 1.75
C ASN A 16 -3.41 -8.26 1.47
N ALA A 17 -3.43 -8.95 0.32
CA ALA A 17 -4.54 -9.86 0.01
C ALA A 17 -4.67 -10.98 1.02
N ARG A 18 -3.56 -11.34 1.70
CA ARG A 18 -3.55 -12.35 2.75
C ARG A 18 -3.61 -11.73 4.14
N LEU A 19 -3.70 -10.40 4.24
CA LEU A 19 -3.69 -9.66 5.50
C LEU A 19 -2.50 -10.03 6.37
N HIS A 20 -1.34 -10.19 5.73
CA HIS A 20 -0.11 -10.64 6.38
C HIS A 20 0.79 -9.45 6.66
N VAL A 21 0.79 -8.95 7.90
CA VAL A 21 1.46 -7.70 8.26
C VAL A 21 2.96 -7.75 7.96
N ASP A 22 3.65 -8.81 8.35
CA ASP A 22 5.09 -8.90 8.11
C ASP A 22 5.41 -8.86 6.62
N GLY A 23 4.60 -9.55 5.81
CA GLY A 23 4.76 -9.53 4.36
C GLY A 23 4.48 -8.17 3.75
N MET A 24 3.51 -7.43 4.32
CA MET A 24 3.20 -6.08 3.86
C MET A 24 4.34 -5.10 4.17
N LEU A 25 5.02 -5.29 5.31
CA LEU A 25 6.13 -4.43 5.72
C LEU A 25 7.43 -4.73 5.00
N LYS A 26 7.64 -5.99 4.63
CA LYS A 26 8.92 -6.44 4.09
C LYS A 26 9.42 -5.61 2.90
N PRO A 27 8.57 -5.20 1.94
CA PRO A 27 9.07 -4.42 0.80
C PRO A 27 9.40 -2.97 1.12
N PHE A 28 9.13 -2.48 2.33
CA PHE A 28 9.40 -1.09 2.70
C PHE A 28 10.82 -0.93 3.22
N LEU A 29 11.46 0.21 2.89
CA LEU A 29 12.73 0.57 3.51
C LEU A 29 12.52 0.80 5.00
N ARG A 30 13.62 0.67 5.77
CA ARG A 30 13.57 0.85 7.22
C ARG A 30 12.98 2.20 7.63
N ASP A 31 13.34 3.26 6.90
CA ASP A 31 12.91 4.62 7.19
C ASP A 31 11.83 5.10 6.22
N ALA A 32 11.08 4.17 5.65
CA ALA A 32 10.01 4.51 4.71
C ALA A 32 8.95 5.39 5.36
N VAL A 33 8.23 6.11 4.50
CA VAL A 33 7.14 6.99 4.93
C VAL A 33 5.84 6.51 4.28
N PHE A 34 4.79 6.43 5.08
CA PHE A 34 3.45 6.09 4.59
C PHE A 34 2.54 7.27 4.91
N ILE A 35 1.86 7.81 3.90
CA ILE A 35 0.92 8.92 4.08
C ILE A 35 -0.46 8.41 3.71
N ASP A 36 -1.36 8.36 4.69
CA ASP A 36 -2.71 7.83 4.52
C ASP A 36 -3.72 8.96 4.63
N ASN A 37 -4.21 9.41 3.47
CA ASN A 37 -5.16 10.54 3.38
C ASN A 37 -4.67 11.74 4.20
N GLY A 38 -3.38 12.07 4.03
CA GLY A 38 -2.76 13.20 4.68
C GLY A 38 -2.13 12.92 6.03
N LYS A 39 -2.36 11.75 6.61
CA LYS A 39 -1.77 11.38 7.90
C LYS A 39 -0.45 10.64 7.67
N ARG A 40 0.61 11.12 8.30
CA ARG A 40 1.96 10.67 8.03
C ARG A 40 2.45 9.67 9.08
N PHE A 41 3.03 8.56 8.62
CA PHE A 41 3.62 7.53 9.46
C PHE A 41 5.05 7.31 8.98
N GLU A 42 6.03 7.46 9.88
CA GLU A 42 7.44 7.38 9.51
C GLU A 42 8.10 6.18 10.19
N GLY A 43 8.79 5.38 9.38
CA GLY A 43 9.52 4.21 9.84
C GLY A 43 8.64 2.97 9.96
N GLN A 44 9.31 1.81 10.00
CA GLN A 44 8.57 0.55 9.96
C GLN A 44 7.70 0.32 11.19
N ALA A 45 8.11 0.78 12.36
CA ALA A 45 7.30 0.60 13.56
C ALA A 45 5.96 1.34 13.45
N ALA A 46 5.98 2.59 12.96
CA ALA A 46 4.77 3.37 12.78
C ALA A 46 3.89 2.77 11.68
N ILE A 47 4.50 2.30 10.59
CA ILE A 47 3.76 1.70 9.48
C ILE A 47 3.13 0.37 9.92
N ARG A 48 3.84 -0.43 10.69
CA ARG A 48 3.28 -1.66 11.26
C ARG A 48 2.06 -1.35 12.11
N GLN A 49 2.15 -0.32 12.94
CA GLN A 49 1.04 0.07 13.79
C GLN A 49 -0.18 0.49 12.96
N LEU A 50 0.06 1.23 11.87
CA LEU A 50 -1.00 1.58 10.94
C LEU A 50 -1.69 0.33 10.40
N PHE A 51 -0.91 -0.66 9.94
CA PHE A 51 -1.49 -1.88 9.41
C PHE A 51 -2.31 -2.62 10.47
N GLU A 52 -1.76 -2.74 11.67
CA GLU A 52 -2.41 -3.50 12.74
C GLU A 52 -3.67 -2.82 13.27
N GLN A 53 -3.72 -1.49 13.22
CA GLN A 53 -4.85 -0.75 13.77
C GLN A 53 -5.91 -0.40 12.73
N GLU A 54 -5.52 -0.18 11.46
CA GLU A 54 -6.42 0.37 10.45
C GLU A 54 -6.73 -0.61 9.31
N VAL A 55 -5.84 -1.56 9.04
CA VAL A 55 -6.01 -2.46 7.89
C VAL A 55 -6.55 -3.81 8.35
N ILE A 56 -5.90 -4.43 9.31
CA ILE A 56 -6.24 -5.79 9.73
C ILE A 56 -7.64 -5.86 10.38
N PRO A 57 -8.00 -4.96 11.30
CA PRO A 57 -9.31 -5.08 11.97
C PRO A 57 -10.49 -5.00 11.01
N VAL A 58 -10.35 -4.23 9.92
CA VAL A 58 -11.43 -4.10 8.93
C VAL A 58 -11.18 -4.96 7.70
N LYS A 59 -10.10 -5.76 7.70
CA LYS A 59 -9.77 -6.65 6.59
C LYS A 59 -9.74 -5.92 5.26
N ALA A 60 -9.08 -4.75 5.23
CA ALA A 60 -9.02 -3.93 4.03
C ALA A 60 -8.06 -4.54 3.02
N ILE A 61 -8.57 -4.89 1.85
CA ILE A 61 -7.80 -5.52 0.78
C ILE A 61 -7.88 -4.65 -0.47
N PHE A 62 -6.72 -4.21 -0.94
CA PHE A 62 -6.58 -3.38 -2.14
C PHE A 62 -6.38 -4.26 -3.36
N THR A 63 -7.22 -4.10 -4.37
CA THR A 63 -7.15 -4.85 -5.62
C THR A 63 -6.86 -3.89 -6.76
N PRO A 64 -5.60 -3.74 -7.16
CA PRO A 64 -5.26 -2.76 -8.20
C PRO A 64 -5.85 -3.16 -9.55
N ASP A 65 -6.27 -2.17 -10.34
CA ASP A 65 -6.75 -2.40 -11.70
C ASP A 65 -6.05 -1.51 -12.72
N THR A 66 -5.31 -0.48 -12.30
CA THR A 66 -4.52 0.33 -13.21
C THR A 66 -3.14 0.62 -12.62
N VAL A 67 -2.16 0.79 -13.49
CA VAL A 67 -0.80 1.16 -13.08
C VAL A 67 -0.23 2.11 -14.13
N ARG A 68 0.47 3.15 -13.68
CA ARG A 68 1.19 4.06 -14.57
C ARG A 68 2.39 4.64 -13.85
N GLU A 69 3.33 5.18 -14.62
CA GLU A 69 4.45 5.93 -14.07
C GLU A 69 4.17 7.42 -14.19
N GLU A 70 4.55 8.18 -13.16
CA GLU A 70 4.30 9.61 -13.11
C GLU A 70 5.40 10.26 -12.27
N ASP A 71 6.22 11.10 -12.92
CA ASP A 71 7.32 11.82 -12.25
C ASP A 71 8.27 10.89 -11.49
N GLY A 72 8.55 9.71 -12.05
CA GLY A 72 9.44 8.75 -11.43
C GLY A 72 8.80 7.85 -10.40
N ASP A 73 7.55 8.13 -10.02
CA ASP A 73 6.81 7.27 -9.09
C ASP A 73 5.92 6.29 -9.86
N VAL A 74 5.48 5.26 -9.17
CA VAL A 74 4.52 4.31 -9.74
C VAL A 74 3.18 4.58 -9.07
N VAL A 75 2.17 4.89 -9.89
CA VAL A 75 0.82 5.19 -9.40
C VAL A 75 -0.09 4.02 -9.73
N VAL A 76 -0.69 3.45 -8.70
CA VAL A 76 -1.54 2.27 -8.81
C VAL A 76 -2.91 2.60 -8.25
N GLU A 77 -3.96 2.32 -9.01
CA GLU A 77 -5.33 2.62 -8.60
C GLU A 77 -6.18 1.38 -8.60
N GLY A 78 -7.18 1.35 -7.76
CA GLY A 78 -8.13 0.27 -7.71
C GLY A 78 -9.01 0.34 -6.48
N PRO A 79 -9.99 -0.56 -6.39
CA PRO A 79 -10.86 -0.61 -5.21
C PRO A 79 -10.17 -1.29 -4.05
N ALA A 80 -10.52 -0.85 -2.85
CA ALA A 80 -10.22 -1.58 -1.62
C ALA A 80 -11.54 -1.95 -0.97
N HIS A 81 -11.66 -3.19 -0.55
CA HIS A 81 -12.88 -3.67 0.11
C HIS A 81 -12.52 -4.20 1.49
N GLY A 82 -13.51 -4.22 2.36
CA GLY A 82 -13.33 -4.69 3.73
C GLY A 82 -14.54 -4.34 4.57
N ASP A 83 -14.38 -4.50 5.89
CA ASP A 83 -15.45 -4.22 6.85
C ASP A 83 -15.36 -2.76 7.31
N PHE A 84 -15.52 -1.83 6.37
CA PHE A 84 -15.49 -0.41 6.67
C PHE A 84 -16.64 0.30 5.92
N PRO A 85 -17.07 1.47 6.43
CA PRO A 85 -18.16 2.21 5.79
C PRO A 85 -17.81 2.60 4.35
N GLY A 86 -18.76 2.39 3.45
CA GLY A 86 -18.61 2.75 2.04
C GLY A 86 -17.85 1.73 1.21
N SER A 87 -17.41 0.61 1.80
CA SER A 87 -16.70 -0.43 1.05
C SER A 87 -17.55 -0.98 -0.10
N PRO A 88 -16.97 -1.19 -1.32
CA PRO A 88 -15.58 -0.86 -1.67
C PRO A 88 -15.41 0.62 -2.00
N LEU A 89 -14.23 1.14 -1.70
CA LEU A 89 -13.85 2.50 -2.08
C LEU A 89 -12.65 2.43 -3.03
N ARG A 90 -12.59 3.37 -3.96
CA ARG A 90 -11.48 3.43 -4.90
C ARG A 90 -10.38 4.33 -4.35
N PHE A 91 -9.16 3.82 -4.34
CA PHE A 91 -7.99 4.52 -3.82
C PHE A 91 -6.93 4.68 -4.88
N THR A 92 -6.10 5.72 -4.71
CA THR A 92 -4.89 5.93 -5.49
C THR A 92 -3.70 5.70 -4.56
N TYR A 93 -2.81 4.80 -4.97
CA TYR A 93 -1.57 4.47 -4.24
C TYR A 93 -0.41 4.99 -5.06
N ARG A 94 0.35 5.94 -4.50
CA ARG A 94 1.53 6.49 -5.16
C ARG A 94 2.77 5.97 -4.46
N PHE A 95 3.55 5.16 -5.17
CA PHE A 95 4.74 4.50 -4.62
C PHE A 95 5.99 5.21 -5.13
N THR A 96 6.88 5.56 -4.21
CA THR A 96 8.23 6.02 -4.54
C THR A 96 9.17 4.87 -4.21
N LEU A 97 9.89 4.38 -5.20
CA LEU A 97 10.79 3.23 -5.03
C LEU A 97 12.24 3.67 -4.98
N GLU A 98 13.05 2.92 -4.23
CA GLU A 98 14.49 3.12 -4.17
C GLU A 98 15.15 1.77 -3.91
N ASN A 99 16.09 1.38 -4.77
CA ASN A 99 16.83 0.11 -4.64
C ASN A 99 15.89 -1.09 -4.47
N ASP A 100 14.87 -1.18 -5.32
CA ASP A 100 13.88 -2.27 -5.33
C ASP A 100 13.10 -2.38 -4.02
N ALA A 101 12.93 -1.27 -3.31
CA ALA A 101 12.14 -1.23 -2.09
C ALA A 101 11.24 0.01 -2.11
N ILE A 102 10.23 0.02 -1.25
CA ILE A 102 9.31 1.15 -1.15
C ILE A 102 9.91 2.17 -0.19
N LYS A 103 10.23 3.35 -0.72
CA LYS A 103 10.72 4.47 0.07
C LYS A 103 9.56 5.27 0.66
N ALA A 104 8.49 5.43 -0.11
CA ALA A 104 7.32 6.17 0.33
C ALA A 104 6.07 5.63 -0.36
N LEU A 105 4.96 5.69 0.35
CA LEU A 105 3.66 5.32 -0.21
C LEU A 105 2.64 6.35 0.27
N GLU A 106 1.96 6.97 -0.67
CA GLU A 106 0.85 7.88 -0.35
C GLU A 106 -0.45 7.29 -0.86
N VAL A 107 -1.43 7.18 0.03
CA VAL A 107 -2.75 6.64 -0.28
C VAL A 107 -3.78 7.77 -0.18
N THR A 108 -4.56 7.94 -1.24
CA THR A 108 -5.62 8.97 -1.27
C THR A 108 -6.89 8.36 -1.86
N LEU A 109 -8.01 8.96 -1.51
CA LEU A 109 -9.30 8.62 -2.11
C LEU A 109 -9.49 9.28 -3.47
#